data_e287657cf007912edca5222b83f8155d
#
_entry.id   e287657cf007912edca5222b83f8155d
#
_cell.length_a   1.000
_cell.length_b   1.000
_cell.length_c   1.000
_cell.angle_alpha   90.00
_cell.angle_beta   90.00
_cell.angle_gamma   90.00
#
_symmetry.space_group_name_H-M   'P 1'
#
loop_
_entity.id
_entity.type
_entity.pdbx_description
1 polymer ?
#
loop_
_entity_poly.entity_id
_entity_poly.type
_entity_poly.pdbx_seq_one_letter_code
_entity_poly.pdbx_strand_id
1 'polypeptide(L)'
;VGPYHREIIAPAMLKNIEDLVYDVTISWAMIHNLDNSKSIGPNSPRAFKYSTRGKSANLNENHGRELLELHTVSPNAGYTQNDVIDMSKVMSGWMHRIPKMSSKIHKREENVPVHFIEEYHDSGPFNVLGKKYVESFGTKAAREMLRKVIKDLVKNPACIEFISKKLCNHFITQDPSDEIVNSVISAWKKSKGDLKTIHSEVLKQAYKFSYLKKFQQPETWLLQFIKMSGLDYFPKDMTYDFETMIPRDKDRVRRICRNLGQLPFRPLQPNGWSDFEEDWLSPEFLFRRIGILNALKQKGKLIHLDKSYLDRIIELNFDNVLEIKTFLEKVNNNEESVALFSSKWMLKT
;
A
#
# COMPACT_ATOMS: atom_id res chain seq x y z
N VAL A 1 -9.06 0.06 8.18
CA VAL A 1 -7.61 -0.07 7.90
C VAL A 1 -6.90 -0.79 9.06
N GLY A 2 -7.07 -0.36 10.32
CA GLY A 2 -6.37 -0.95 11.46
C GLY A 2 -6.51 -2.47 11.59
N PRO A 3 -7.73 -3.03 11.63
CA PRO A 3 -7.92 -4.49 11.66
C PRO A 3 -7.28 -5.21 10.46
N TYR A 4 -7.44 -4.67 9.25
CA TYR A 4 -6.83 -5.25 8.05
C TYR A 4 -5.30 -5.34 8.17
N HIS A 5 -4.65 -4.25 8.62
CA HIS A 5 -3.21 -4.25 8.84
C HIS A 5 -2.79 -5.27 9.91
N ARG A 6 -3.44 -5.26 11.08
CA ARG A 6 -3.08 -6.10 12.23
C ARG A 6 -3.33 -7.59 11.99
N GLU A 7 -4.44 -7.93 11.32
CA GLU A 7 -4.93 -9.31 11.21
C GLU A 7 -4.51 -10.00 9.91
N ILE A 8 -4.23 -9.23 8.86
CA ILE A 8 -3.87 -9.77 7.54
C ILE A 8 -2.41 -9.42 7.19
N ILE A 9 -2.09 -8.11 7.11
CA ILE A 9 -0.78 -7.68 6.58
C ILE A 9 0.36 -8.08 7.54
N ALA A 10 0.29 -7.65 8.80
CA ALA A 10 1.40 -7.85 9.73
C ALA A 10 1.75 -9.33 9.96
N PRO A 11 0.81 -10.27 10.14
CA PRO A 11 1.14 -11.69 10.22
C PRO A 11 1.70 -12.28 8.91
N ALA A 12 1.19 -11.82 7.75
CA ALA A 12 1.62 -12.31 6.46
C ALA A 12 3.04 -11.83 6.09
N MET A 13 3.46 -10.66 6.57
CA MET A 13 4.82 -10.13 6.37
C MET A 13 5.93 -10.99 7.00
N LEU A 14 5.58 -11.90 7.90
CA LEU A 14 6.51 -12.86 8.52
C LEU A 14 6.58 -14.20 7.80
N LYS A 15 5.86 -14.36 6.69
CA LYS A 15 5.73 -15.58 5.91
C LYS A 15 6.45 -15.47 4.55
N ASN A 16 5.96 -16.22 3.58
CA ASN A 16 6.38 -16.15 2.18
C ASN A 16 5.52 -15.16 1.40
N ILE A 17 6.06 -14.61 0.31
CA ILE A 17 5.33 -13.71 -0.58
C ILE A 17 4.05 -14.34 -1.16
N GLU A 18 4.06 -15.66 -1.42
CA GLU A 18 2.89 -16.41 -1.86
C GLU A 18 1.75 -16.31 -0.85
N ASP A 19 2.06 -16.47 0.44
CA ASP A 19 1.08 -16.36 1.53
C ASP A 19 0.58 -14.92 1.68
N LEU A 20 1.47 -13.93 1.61
CA LEU A 20 1.08 -12.52 1.68
C LEU A 20 0.10 -12.16 0.56
N VAL A 21 0.44 -12.48 -0.69
CA VAL A 21 -0.42 -12.18 -1.84
C VAL A 21 -1.76 -12.91 -1.73
N TYR A 22 -1.75 -14.17 -1.31
CA TYR A 22 -2.99 -14.93 -1.12
C TYR A 22 -3.87 -14.34 -0.01
N ASP A 23 -3.32 -14.12 1.18
CA ASP A 23 -4.07 -13.62 2.34
C ASP A 23 -4.66 -12.22 2.07
N VAL A 24 -3.90 -11.36 1.38
CA VAL A 24 -4.37 -10.05 0.92
C VAL A 24 -5.50 -10.19 -0.09
N THR A 25 -5.32 -11.02 -1.12
CA THR A 25 -6.27 -11.19 -2.22
C THR A 25 -7.65 -11.64 -1.71
N ILE A 26 -7.70 -12.60 -0.80
CA ILE A 26 -8.99 -13.08 -0.25
C ILE A 26 -9.46 -12.28 0.96
N SER A 27 -8.77 -11.22 1.35
CA SER A 27 -9.19 -10.41 2.50
C SER A 27 -10.50 -9.66 2.22
N TRP A 28 -11.27 -9.43 3.30
CA TRP A 28 -12.49 -8.63 3.21
C TRP A 28 -12.23 -7.24 2.60
N ALA A 29 -11.12 -6.62 2.97
CA ALA A 29 -10.78 -5.28 2.52
C ALA A 29 -10.61 -5.22 0.99
N MET A 30 -9.90 -6.18 0.40
CA MET A 30 -9.67 -6.23 -1.04
C MET A 30 -10.92 -6.65 -1.82
N ILE A 31 -11.61 -7.68 -1.36
CA ILE A 31 -12.89 -8.14 -1.95
C ILE A 31 -13.93 -7.02 -1.97
N HIS A 32 -13.97 -6.20 -0.92
CA HIS A 32 -14.88 -5.06 -0.84
C HIS A 32 -14.42 -3.88 -1.70
N ASN A 33 -13.16 -3.48 -1.59
CA ASN A 33 -12.62 -2.28 -2.24
C ASN A 33 -12.59 -2.40 -3.77
N LEU A 34 -12.34 -3.61 -4.28
CA LEU A 34 -12.29 -3.90 -5.71
C LEU A 34 -13.61 -4.49 -6.26
N ASP A 35 -14.70 -4.38 -5.49
CA ASP A 35 -16.05 -4.79 -5.90
C ASP A 35 -16.17 -6.27 -6.34
N ASN A 36 -15.27 -7.15 -5.91
CA ASN A 36 -15.27 -8.56 -6.32
C ASN A 36 -16.57 -9.29 -5.94
N SER A 37 -17.24 -8.86 -4.87
CA SER A 37 -18.53 -9.41 -4.47
C SER A 37 -19.66 -9.22 -5.50
N LYS A 38 -19.45 -8.39 -6.51
CA LYS A 38 -20.39 -8.18 -7.62
C LYS A 38 -20.07 -9.09 -8.82
N SER A 39 -18.95 -9.80 -8.77
CA SER A 39 -18.45 -10.64 -9.87
C SER A 39 -19.21 -11.96 -9.97
N ILE A 40 -19.72 -12.25 -11.15
CA ILE A 40 -20.42 -13.51 -11.47
C ILE A 40 -19.71 -14.12 -12.67
N GLY A 41 -19.16 -15.31 -12.50
CA GLY A 41 -18.51 -16.03 -13.59
C GLY A 41 -19.48 -16.29 -14.74
N PRO A 42 -19.12 -16.01 -15.99
CA PRO A 42 -20.02 -16.17 -17.14
C PRO A 42 -20.48 -17.62 -17.36
N ASN A 43 -19.69 -18.62 -16.96
CA ASN A 43 -20.05 -20.03 -17.06
C ASN A 43 -20.53 -20.60 -15.71
N SER A 44 -20.87 -19.74 -14.74
CA SER A 44 -21.34 -20.16 -13.43
C SER A 44 -22.81 -20.65 -13.46
N PRO A 45 -23.24 -21.49 -12.50
CA PRO A 45 -24.64 -21.85 -12.34
C PRO A 45 -25.55 -20.62 -12.19
N ARG A 46 -25.03 -19.52 -11.61
CA ARG A 46 -25.77 -18.28 -11.44
C ARG A 46 -25.96 -17.55 -12.77
N ALA A 47 -24.95 -17.52 -13.62
CA ALA A 47 -25.05 -16.93 -14.95
C ALA A 47 -26.11 -17.66 -15.78
N PHE A 48 -26.14 -18.97 -15.73
CA PHE A 48 -27.17 -19.78 -16.40
C PHE A 48 -28.58 -19.42 -15.91
N LYS A 49 -28.80 -19.35 -14.60
CA LYS A 49 -30.11 -18.90 -14.04
C LYS A 49 -30.49 -17.48 -14.41
N TYR A 50 -29.52 -16.61 -14.66
CA TYR A 50 -29.77 -15.25 -15.13
C TYR A 50 -30.20 -15.24 -16.59
N SER A 51 -29.53 -16.00 -17.45
CA SER A 51 -29.88 -16.09 -18.88
C SER A 51 -31.29 -16.59 -19.11
N THR A 52 -31.76 -17.58 -18.33
CA THR A 52 -33.15 -18.08 -18.41
C THR A 52 -34.20 -17.02 -18.02
N ARG A 53 -33.78 -15.92 -17.40
CA ARG A 53 -34.63 -14.78 -17.00
C ARG A 53 -34.38 -13.53 -17.81
N GLY A 54 -33.68 -13.64 -18.94
CA GLY A 54 -33.31 -12.49 -19.79
C GLY A 54 -32.33 -11.51 -19.13
N LYS A 55 -31.55 -11.96 -18.12
CA LYS A 55 -30.51 -11.15 -17.45
C LYS A 55 -29.13 -11.65 -17.83
N SER A 56 -28.18 -10.74 -17.92
CA SER A 56 -26.77 -11.09 -18.11
C SER A 56 -26.02 -11.22 -16.78
N ALA A 57 -25.05 -12.14 -16.73
CA ALA A 57 -24.05 -12.15 -15.66
C ALA A 57 -23.06 -10.99 -15.89
N ASN A 58 -22.57 -10.43 -14.81
CA ASN A 58 -21.55 -9.39 -14.83
C ASN A 58 -20.27 -9.90 -14.16
N LEU A 59 -19.24 -10.14 -14.97
CA LEU A 59 -17.89 -10.42 -14.48
C LEU A 59 -17.22 -9.08 -14.16
N ASN A 60 -16.85 -8.88 -12.90
CA ASN A 60 -16.08 -7.70 -12.50
C ASN A 60 -14.58 -7.99 -12.62
N GLU A 61 -13.90 -7.22 -13.44
CA GLU A 61 -12.48 -7.43 -13.75
C GLU A 61 -11.52 -6.73 -12.80
N ASN A 62 -11.99 -5.77 -11.98
CA ASN A 62 -11.10 -4.93 -11.17
C ASN A 62 -10.12 -5.77 -10.33
N HIS A 63 -10.62 -6.72 -9.57
CA HIS A 63 -9.76 -7.48 -8.66
C HIS A 63 -8.75 -8.36 -9.41
N GLY A 64 -9.18 -9.02 -10.48
CA GLY A 64 -8.28 -9.81 -11.33
C GLY A 64 -7.21 -8.95 -11.98
N ARG A 65 -7.59 -7.76 -12.47
CA ARG A 65 -6.68 -6.77 -13.06
C ARG A 65 -5.65 -6.27 -12.05
N GLU A 66 -6.10 -5.80 -10.88
CA GLU A 66 -5.20 -5.27 -9.86
C GLU A 66 -4.24 -6.35 -9.30
N LEU A 67 -4.69 -7.59 -9.22
CA LEU A 67 -3.81 -8.69 -8.81
C LEU A 67 -2.67 -8.90 -9.81
N LEU A 68 -2.93 -8.84 -11.11
CA LEU A 68 -1.89 -8.93 -12.14
C LEU A 68 -1.05 -7.66 -12.20
N GLU A 69 -1.68 -6.50 -12.27
CA GLU A 69 -1.06 -5.22 -12.59
C GLU A 69 -0.26 -4.62 -11.44
N LEU A 70 -0.82 -4.60 -10.23
CA LEU A 70 -0.23 -3.89 -9.11
C LEU A 70 0.40 -4.82 -8.06
N HIS A 71 -0.16 -6.03 -7.88
CA HIS A 71 0.23 -6.89 -6.79
C HIS A 71 1.22 -7.98 -7.20
N THR A 72 1.33 -8.28 -8.51
CA THR A 72 2.23 -9.34 -9.00
C THR A 72 3.04 -8.91 -10.22
N VAL A 73 2.61 -9.28 -11.43
CA VAL A 73 3.49 -9.28 -12.61
C VAL A 73 3.72 -7.94 -13.29
N SER A 74 2.93 -6.93 -13.01
CA SER A 74 2.95 -5.58 -13.60
C SER A 74 2.42 -5.47 -15.03
N PRO A 75 2.06 -4.26 -15.49
CA PRO A 75 1.65 -4.01 -16.86
C PRO A 75 2.67 -4.46 -17.92
N ASN A 76 3.96 -4.40 -17.57
CA ASN A 76 5.07 -4.73 -18.48
C ASN A 76 5.30 -6.24 -18.67
N ALA A 77 4.56 -7.09 -17.97
CA ALA A 77 4.69 -8.55 -18.08
C ALA A 77 4.12 -9.12 -19.38
N GLY A 78 3.45 -8.32 -20.18
CA GLY A 78 2.86 -8.73 -21.45
C GLY A 78 1.57 -9.56 -21.30
N TYR A 79 0.87 -9.47 -20.16
CA TYR A 79 -0.45 -10.07 -20.02
C TYR A 79 -1.47 -9.41 -20.95
N THR A 80 -2.43 -10.16 -21.40
CA THR A 80 -3.49 -9.74 -22.30
C THR A 80 -4.80 -9.45 -21.55
N GLN A 81 -5.76 -8.83 -22.22
CA GLN A 81 -7.12 -8.68 -21.69
C GLN A 81 -7.77 -10.05 -21.37
N ASN A 82 -7.44 -11.10 -22.13
CA ASN A 82 -7.95 -12.44 -21.85
C ASN A 82 -7.37 -13.01 -20.55
N ASP A 83 -6.11 -12.71 -20.22
CA ASP A 83 -5.51 -13.09 -18.93
C ASP A 83 -6.23 -12.39 -17.77
N VAL A 84 -6.62 -11.12 -17.93
CA VAL A 84 -7.41 -10.39 -16.94
C VAL A 84 -8.80 -11.02 -16.78
N ILE A 85 -9.47 -11.35 -17.86
CA ILE A 85 -10.78 -12.01 -17.84
C ILE A 85 -10.68 -13.36 -17.12
N ASP A 86 -9.69 -14.18 -17.46
CA ASP A 86 -9.54 -15.50 -16.87
C ASP A 86 -9.12 -15.41 -15.38
N MET A 87 -8.26 -14.45 -15.02
CA MET A 87 -7.97 -14.18 -13.61
C MET A 87 -9.22 -13.75 -12.84
N SER A 88 -10.07 -12.93 -13.45
CA SER A 88 -11.34 -12.49 -12.86
C SER A 88 -12.35 -13.62 -12.70
N LYS A 89 -12.35 -14.60 -13.62
CA LYS A 89 -13.13 -15.82 -13.46
C LYS A 89 -12.62 -16.67 -12.28
N VAL A 90 -11.29 -16.82 -12.13
CA VAL A 90 -10.69 -17.48 -10.95
C VAL A 90 -11.10 -16.80 -9.64
N MET A 91 -11.24 -15.47 -9.67
CA MET A 91 -11.67 -14.68 -8.51
C MET A 91 -13.18 -14.63 -8.31
N SER A 92 -14.00 -15.11 -9.27
CA SER A 92 -15.45 -15.10 -9.13
C SER A 92 -15.90 -16.04 -8.00
N GLY A 93 -17.01 -15.72 -7.34
CA GLY A 93 -17.52 -16.48 -6.20
C GLY A 93 -16.93 -16.09 -4.83
N TRP A 94 -15.82 -15.36 -4.77
CA TRP A 94 -15.31 -14.81 -3.52
C TRP A 94 -16.06 -13.54 -3.13
N MET A 95 -16.75 -13.55 -1.98
CA MET A 95 -17.68 -12.49 -1.57
C MET A 95 -17.54 -12.18 -0.09
N HIS A 96 -17.74 -10.90 0.27
CA HIS A 96 -17.86 -10.48 1.67
C HIS A 96 -19.32 -10.45 2.17
N ARG A 97 -20.30 -10.61 1.27
CA ARG A 97 -21.73 -10.67 1.58
C ARG A 97 -22.35 -11.88 0.91
N ILE A 98 -23.11 -12.65 1.70
CA ILE A 98 -23.91 -13.75 1.15
C ILE A 98 -25.19 -13.15 0.56
N PRO A 99 -25.47 -13.33 -0.75
CA PRO A 99 -26.73 -12.89 -1.34
C PRO A 99 -27.92 -13.54 -0.66
N LYS A 100 -29.02 -12.79 -0.46
CA LYS A 100 -30.23 -13.29 0.23
C LYS A 100 -30.76 -14.64 -0.29
N MET A 101 -30.60 -14.91 -1.59
CA MET A 101 -31.02 -16.17 -2.20
C MET A 101 -30.08 -17.34 -1.90
N SER A 102 -28.80 -17.07 -1.68
CA SER A 102 -27.82 -18.11 -1.35
C SER A 102 -27.84 -18.46 0.15
N SER A 103 -28.37 -17.58 1.00
CA SER A 103 -28.48 -17.82 2.45
C SER A 103 -29.35 -19.01 2.83
N LYS A 104 -30.22 -19.50 1.91
CA LYS A 104 -31.01 -20.74 2.10
C LYS A 104 -30.18 -22.01 1.85
N ILE A 105 -29.09 -21.90 1.10
CA ILE A 105 -28.26 -23.03 0.66
C ILE A 105 -26.95 -23.08 1.46
N HIS A 106 -26.40 -21.93 1.83
CA HIS A 106 -25.20 -21.85 2.63
C HIS A 106 -25.56 -21.54 4.09
N LYS A 107 -25.35 -22.51 4.97
CA LYS A 107 -25.25 -22.20 6.41
C LYS A 107 -24.11 -21.20 6.54
N ARG A 108 -24.42 -20.01 7.08
CA ARG A 108 -23.46 -18.98 7.39
C ARG A 108 -22.40 -19.62 8.29
N GLU A 109 -21.16 -19.74 7.82
CA GLU A 109 -20.04 -19.96 8.72
C GLU A 109 -19.98 -18.72 9.61
N GLU A 110 -20.38 -18.87 10.86
CA GLU A 110 -20.41 -17.77 11.81
C GLU A 110 -18.98 -17.25 11.96
N ASN A 111 -18.81 -15.93 11.80
CA ASN A 111 -17.57 -15.18 11.96
C ASN A 111 -16.52 -15.22 10.82
N VAL A 112 -16.83 -15.70 9.63
CA VAL A 112 -15.92 -15.58 8.50
C VAL A 112 -16.27 -14.34 7.68
N PRO A 113 -15.34 -13.38 7.52
CA PRO A 113 -15.62 -12.13 6.81
C PRO A 113 -15.73 -12.28 5.30
N VAL A 114 -15.23 -13.36 4.72
CA VAL A 114 -15.28 -13.67 3.29
C VAL A 114 -15.73 -15.09 3.06
N HIS A 115 -16.65 -15.26 2.12
CA HIS A 115 -17.23 -16.54 1.74
C HIS A 115 -16.92 -16.87 0.29
N PHE A 116 -16.76 -18.15 -0.02
CA PHE A 116 -16.76 -18.64 -1.37
C PHE A 116 -18.13 -19.24 -1.71
N ILE A 117 -18.74 -18.79 -2.81
CA ILE A 117 -20.05 -19.22 -3.26
C ILE A 117 -19.94 -19.84 -4.65
N GLU A 118 -19.94 -21.17 -4.71
CA GLU A 118 -19.80 -21.94 -5.95
C GLU A 118 -20.81 -21.52 -7.03
N GLU A 119 -22.03 -21.20 -6.65
CA GLU A 119 -23.06 -20.77 -7.60
C GLU A 119 -22.62 -19.57 -8.46
N TYR A 120 -21.70 -18.74 -7.97
CA TYR A 120 -21.19 -17.54 -8.62
C TYR A 120 -19.82 -17.74 -9.30
N HIS A 121 -19.15 -18.85 -8.97
CA HIS A 121 -17.83 -19.16 -9.49
C HIS A 121 -17.90 -19.72 -10.91
N ASP A 122 -16.95 -19.29 -11.77
CA ASP A 122 -16.81 -19.81 -13.13
C ASP A 122 -16.24 -21.23 -13.11
N SER A 123 -16.70 -22.09 -13.99
CA SER A 123 -16.26 -23.48 -14.03
C SER A 123 -14.95 -23.71 -14.77
N GLY A 124 -14.35 -22.66 -15.36
CA GLY A 124 -13.14 -22.76 -16.18
C GLY A 124 -13.36 -23.49 -17.51
N PRO A 125 -12.30 -23.98 -18.15
CA PRO A 125 -10.89 -23.81 -17.78
C PRO A 125 -10.40 -22.35 -17.85
N PHE A 126 -9.31 -22.06 -17.13
CA PHE A 126 -8.71 -20.73 -17.11
C PHE A 126 -7.33 -20.75 -17.76
N ASN A 127 -6.97 -19.70 -18.47
CA ASN A 127 -5.63 -19.53 -19.04
C ASN A 127 -5.07 -18.19 -18.57
N VAL A 128 -4.05 -18.23 -17.70
CA VAL A 128 -3.42 -17.03 -17.17
C VAL A 128 -1.94 -17.06 -17.53
N LEU A 129 -1.48 -16.05 -18.26
CA LEU A 129 -0.11 -15.92 -18.76
C LEU A 129 0.37 -17.19 -19.50
N GLY A 130 -0.47 -17.72 -20.39
CA GLY A 130 -0.16 -18.90 -21.20
C GLY A 130 -0.22 -20.25 -20.45
N LYS A 131 -0.54 -20.25 -19.15
CA LYS A 131 -0.66 -21.44 -18.34
C LYS A 131 -2.13 -21.82 -18.14
N LYS A 132 -2.47 -23.07 -18.51
CA LYS A 132 -3.82 -23.60 -18.35
C LYS A 132 -4.04 -24.16 -16.95
N TYR A 133 -5.16 -23.78 -16.36
CA TYR A 133 -5.64 -24.26 -15.07
C TYR A 133 -7.00 -24.91 -15.24
N VAL A 134 -7.15 -26.09 -14.64
CA VAL A 134 -8.40 -26.83 -14.61
C VAL A 134 -8.74 -27.10 -13.16
N GLU A 135 -9.94 -26.75 -12.76
CA GLU A 135 -10.42 -26.88 -11.41
C GLU A 135 -11.36 -28.07 -11.26
N SER A 136 -11.31 -28.72 -10.09
CA SER A 136 -12.36 -29.61 -9.62
C SER A 136 -13.36 -28.82 -8.76
N PHE A 137 -14.56 -29.36 -8.57
CA PHE A 137 -15.64 -28.67 -7.87
C PHE A 137 -15.35 -28.47 -6.37
N GLY A 138 -15.79 -27.34 -5.83
CA GLY A 138 -15.92 -27.07 -4.38
C GLY A 138 -15.00 -25.99 -3.85
N THR A 139 -15.35 -25.45 -2.68
CA THR A 139 -14.61 -24.37 -1.99
C THR A 139 -13.12 -24.69 -1.78
N LYS A 140 -12.81 -25.95 -1.45
CA LYS A 140 -11.41 -26.39 -1.29
C LYS A 140 -10.65 -26.31 -2.59
N ALA A 141 -11.24 -26.81 -3.68
CA ALA A 141 -10.65 -26.78 -5.01
C ALA A 141 -10.41 -25.35 -5.50
N ALA A 142 -11.35 -24.45 -5.29
CA ALA A 142 -11.20 -23.03 -5.62
C ALA A 142 -10.07 -22.35 -4.85
N ARG A 143 -9.92 -22.65 -3.56
CA ARG A 143 -8.80 -22.16 -2.75
C ARG A 143 -7.45 -22.68 -3.25
N GLU A 144 -7.37 -23.97 -3.56
CA GLU A 144 -6.17 -24.59 -4.09
C GLU A 144 -5.82 -24.05 -5.48
N MET A 145 -6.83 -23.81 -6.32
CA MET A 145 -6.66 -23.19 -7.63
C MET A 145 -6.08 -21.78 -7.52
N LEU A 146 -6.69 -20.93 -6.71
CA LEU A 146 -6.21 -19.56 -6.50
C LEU A 146 -4.78 -19.57 -5.96
N ARG A 147 -4.45 -20.42 -4.98
CA ARG A 147 -3.08 -20.57 -4.48
C ARG A 147 -2.11 -20.98 -5.57
N LYS A 148 -2.50 -21.92 -6.44
CA LYS A 148 -1.67 -22.40 -7.55
C LYS A 148 -1.39 -21.26 -8.55
N VAL A 149 -2.42 -20.50 -8.91
CA VAL A 149 -2.25 -19.32 -9.79
C VAL A 149 -1.33 -18.29 -9.15
N ILE A 150 -1.56 -17.90 -7.91
CA ILE A 150 -0.72 -16.94 -7.19
C ILE A 150 0.73 -17.42 -7.08
N LYS A 151 0.93 -18.70 -6.79
CA LYS A 151 2.26 -19.30 -6.73
C LYS A 151 3.03 -19.18 -8.05
N ASP A 152 2.33 -19.36 -9.17
CA ASP A 152 2.93 -19.19 -10.48
C ASP A 152 3.21 -17.72 -10.80
N LEU A 153 2.31 -16.80 -10.42
CA LEU A 153 2.50 -15.36 -10.57
C LEU A 153 3.70 -14.84 -9.79
N VAL A 154 3.86 -15.20 -8.52
CA VAL A 154 4.97 -14.72 -7.69
C VAL A 154 6.33 -15.33 -8.04
N LYS A 155 6.34 -16.42 -8.80
CA LYS A 155 7.55 -17.02 -9.38
C LYS A 155 7.91 -16.47 -10.75
N ASN A 156 7.00 -15.74 -11.38
CA ASN A 156 7.24 -15.12 -12.67
C ASN A 156 8.39 -14.09 -12.54
N PRO A 157 9.40 -14.14 -13.42
CA PRO A 157 10.50 -13.17 -13.41
C PRO A 157 10.04 -11.71 -13.40
N ALA A 158 8.98 -11.38 -14.15
CA ALA A 158 8.43 -10.04 -14.18
C ALA A 158 7.87 -9.60 -12.81
N CYS A 159 7.24 -10.50 -12.05
CA CYS A 159 6.79 -10.21 -10.69
C CYS A 159 7.97 -9.94 -9.75
N ILE A 160 8.99 -10.81 -9.80
CA ILE A 160 10.18 -10.69 -8.95
C ILE A 160 10.88 -9.35 -9.21
N GLU A 161 11.07 -8.99 -10.48
CA GLU A 161 11.69 -7.73 -10.86
C GLU A 161 10.86 -6.52 -10.43
N PHE A 162 9.57 -6.52 -10.77
CA PHE A 162 8.66 -5.42 -10.49
C PHE A 162 8.55 -5.10 -9.00
N ILE A 163 8.29 -6.13 -8.18
CA ILE A 163 8.13 -5.93 -6.74
C ILE A 163 9.48 -5.59 -6.08
N SER A 164 10.60 -6.20 -6.50
CA SER A 164 11.92 -5.84 -6.01
C SER A 164 12.26 -4.39 -6.31
N LYS A 165 11.98 -3.91 -7.53
CA LYS A 165 12.16 -2.50 -7.90
C LYS A 165 11.28 -1.58 -7.07
N LYS A 166 9.99 -1.92 -6.86
CA LYS A 166 9.09 -1.14 -5.99
C LYS A 166 9.59 -1.05 -4.54
N LEU A 167 10.12 -2.13 -3.98
CA LEU A 167 10.70 -2.11 -2.63
C LEU A 167 11.92 -1.18 -2.58
N CYS A 168 12.81 -1.26 -3.56
CA CYS A 168 13.98 -0.37 -3.65
C CYS A 168 13.56 1.09 -3.84
N ASN A 169 12.57 1.36 -4.70
CA ASN A 169 12.02 2.70 -4.91
C ASN A 169 11.44 3.27 -3.60
N HIS A 170 10.74 2.44 -2.86
CA HIS A 170 10.09 2.90 -1.62
C HIS A 170 11.07 3.14 -0.48
N PHE A 171 12.06 2.27 -0.29
CA PHE A 171 12.91 2.29 0.89
C PHE A 171 14.31 2.90 0.69
N ILE A 172 14.79 3.03 -0.54
CA ILE A 172 16.18 3.43 -0.81
C ILE A 172 16.25 4.74 -1.61
N THR A 173 15.79 4.73 -2.86
CA THR A 173 15.79 5.90 -3.74
C THR A 173 14.78 5.74 -4.85
N GLN A 174 14.27 6.83 -5.39
CA GLN A 174 13.26 6.76 -6.47
C GLN A 174 13.79 6.13 -7.77
N ASP A 175 15.09 6.14 -8.02
CA ASP A 175 15.71 5.51 -9.18
C ASP A 175 16.89 4.62 -8.73
N PRO A 176 16.58 3.41 -8.23
CA PRO A 176 17.60 2.47 -7.76
C PRO A 176 18.39 1.90 -8.94
N SER A 177 19.70 1.83 -8.79
CA SER A 177 20.57 1.18 -9.78
C SER A 177 20.28 -0.32 -9.90
N ASP A 178 20.66 -0.89 -11.03
CA ASP A 178 20.55 -2.33 -11.27
C ASP A 178 21.28 -3.16 -10.19
N GLU A 179 22.39 -2.67 -9.65
CA GLU A 179 23.11 -3.32 -8.54
C GLU A 179 22.19 -3.51 -7.34
N ILE A 180 21.48 -2.46 -6.93
CA ILE A 180 20.55 -2.49 -5.78
C ILE A 180 19.43 -3.45 -6.05
N VAL A 181 18.74 -3.32 -7.20
CA VAL A 181 17.59 -4.14 -7.56
C VAL A 181 17.97 -5.61 -7.70
N ASN A 182 19.09 -5.91 -8.38
CA ASN A 182 19.55 -7.28 -8.58
C ASN A 182 19.94 -7.99 -7.27
N SER A 183 20.43 -7.26 -6.26
CA SER A 183 20.69 -7.82 -4.94
C SER A 183 19.39 -8.34 -4.29
N VAL A 184 18.31 -7.57 -4.36
CA VAL A 184 17.00 -7.96 -3.83
C VAL A 184 16.39 -9.11 -4.64
N ILE A 185 16.47 -9.07 -5.99
CA ILE A 185 16.06 -10.17 -6.87
C ILE A 185 16.79 -11.48 -6.51
N SER A 186 18.10 -11.39 -6.26
CA SER A 186 18.92 -12.55 -5.90
C SER A 186 18.50 -13.13 -4.55
N ALA A 187 18.24 -12.28 -3.55
CA ALA A 187 17.73 -12.69 -2.25
C ALA A 187 16.36 -13.38 -2.38
N TRP A 188 15.45 -12.81 -3.18
CA TRP A 188 14.14 -13.41 -3.46
C TRP A 188 14.27 -14.81 -4.08
N LYS A 189 15.06 -14.93 -5.16
CA LYS A 189 15.24 -16.22 -5.86
C LYS A 189 15.85 -17.28 -4.96
N LYS A 190 16.90 -16.94 -4.20
CA LYS A 190 17.59 -17.88 -3.26
C LYS A 190 16.67 -18.33 -2.13
N SER A 191 15.89 -17.42 -1.57
CA SER A 191 14.97 -17.72 -0.46
C SER A 191 13.62 -18.28 -0.91
N LYS A 192 13.37 -18.33 -2.22
CA LYS A 192 12.07 -18.72 -2.81
C LYS A 192 10.92 -17.85 -2.32
N GLY A 193 11.18 -16.57 -2.10
CA GLY A 193 10.16 -15.58 -1.70
C GLY A 193 9.95 -15.43 -0.19
N ASP A 194 10.90 -15.86 0.65
CA ASP A 194 10.84 -15.60 2.09
C ASP A 194 10.96 -14.09 2.38
N LEU A 195 9.90 -13.51 2.95
CA LEU A 195 9.80 -12.06 3.14
C LEU A 195 10.84 -11.53 4.13
N LYS A 196 11.18 -12.30 5.16
CA LYS A 196 12.22 -11.89 6.12
C LYS A 196 13.57 -11.70 5.43
N THR A 197 13.93 -12.62 4.55
CA THR A 197 15.18 -12.55 3.77
C THR A 197 15.17 -11.38 2.79
N ILE A 198 14.04 -11.18 2.08
CA ILE A 198 13.88 -10.07 1.13
C ILE A 198 14.00 -8.73 1.85
N HIS A 199 13.26 -8.54 2.96
CA HIS A 199 13.30 -7.30 3.74
C HIS A 199 14.69 -7.03 4.34
N SER A 200 15.35 -8.08 4.83
CA SER A 200 16.73 -7.94 5.34
C SER A 200 17.70 -7.47 4.27
N GLU A 201 17.53 -7.94 3.02
CA GLU A 201 18.37 -7.48 1.92
C GLU A 201 18.06 -6.03 1.54
N VAL A 202 16.77 -5.64 1.47
CA VAL A 202 16.39 -4.23 1.23
C VAL A 202 17.01 -3.31 2.29
N LEU A 203 16.96 -3.68 3.56
CA LEU A 203 17.56 -2.89 4.65
C LEU A 203 19.08 -2.80 4.54
N LYS A 204 19.76 -3.89 4.14
CA LYS A 204 21.22 -3.88 3.91
C LYS A 204 21.57 -2.93 2.76
N GLN A 205 20.82 -2.97 1.68
CA GLN A 205 21.04 -2.06 0.54
C GLN A 205 20.74 -0.60 0.93
N ALA A 206 19.67 -0.36 1.68
CA ALA A 206 19.34 0.97 2.21
C ALA A 206 20.48 1.53 3.09
N TYR A 207 21.08 0.69 3.94
CA TYR A 207 22.22 1.08 4.75
C TYR A 207 23.48 1.32 3.90
N LYS A 208 23.80 0.42 2.96
CA LYS A 208 24.96 0.53 2.07
C LYS A 208 24.91 1.79 1.22
N PHE A 209 23.73 2.17 0.75
CA PHE A 209 23.48 3.31 -0.13
C PHE A 209 22.79 4.48 0.61
N SER A 210 23.02 4.63 1.91
CA SER A 210 22.40 5.67 2.75
C SER A 210 22.73 7.11 2.31
N TYR A 211 23.73 7.31 1.47
CA TYR A 211 24.04 8.61 0.87
C TYR A 211 23.05 9.00 -0.24
N LEU A 212 22.26 8.05 -0.76
CA LEU A 212 21.21 8.35 -1.73
C LEU A 212 20.01 8.94 -0.96
N LYS A 213 19.69 10.17 -1.25
CA LYS A 213 18.61 10.88 -0.57
C LYS A 213 17.27 10.63 -1.30
N LYS A 214 16.25 10.28 -0.55
CA LYS A 214 14.87 10.15 -1.04
C LYS A 214 14.04 11.35 -0.65
N PHE A 215 13.19 11.84 -1.57
CA PHE A 215 12.25 12.91 -1.29
C PHE A 215 11.24 12.48 -0.21
N GLN A 216 11.02 13.34 0.75
CA GLN A 216 10.04 13.11 1.81
C GLN A 216 8.63 13.44 1.34
N GLN A 217 7.80 12.42 1.24
CA GLN A 217 6.38 12.59 1.02
C GLN A 217 5.76 13.46 2.15
N PRO A 218 4.66 14.17 1.87
CA PRO A 218 4.07 15.11 2.83
C PRO A 218 3.76 14.52 4.20
N GLU A 219 3.29 13.28 4.27
CA GLU A 219 3.01 12.59 5.54
C GLU A 219 4.29 12.34 6.34
N THR A 220 5.33 11.81 5.72
CA THR A 220 6.63 11.54 6.35
C THR A 220 7.27 12.84 6.84
N TRP A 221 7.28 13.87 6.01
CA TRP A 221 7.77 15.19 6.36
C TRP A 221 7.03 15.78 7.56
N LEU A 222 5.70 15.69 7.60
CA LEU A 222 4.91 16.19 8.71
C LEU A 222 5.18 15.44 10.01
N LEU A 223 5.27 14.10 9.95
CA LEU A 223 5.57 13.28 11.13
C LEU A 223 6.96 13.56 11.67
N GLN A 224 7.95 13.73 10.80
CA GLN A 224 9.31 14.12 11.19
C GLN A 224 9.30 15.51 11.84
N PHE A 225 8.60 16.49 11.25
CA PHE A 225 8.45 17.81 11.81
C PHE A 225 7.83 17.78 13.23
N ILE A 226 6.72 17.06 13.40
CA ILE A 226 6.05 16.92 14.70
C ILE A 226 7.01 16.28 15.72
N LYS A 227 7.72 15.24 15.34
CA LYS A 227 8.67 14.55 16.24
C LYS A 227 9.85 15.44 16.64
N MET A 228 10.44 16.15 15.69
CA MET A 228 11.61 16.97 15.93
C MET A 228 11.28 18.31 16.63
N SER A 229 10.10 18.87 16.40
CA SER A 229 9.67 20.12 17.03
C SER A 229 9.15 19.94 18.46
N GLY A 230 9.06 18.71 18.95
CA GLY A 230 8.49 18.42 20.27
C GLY A 230 7.00 18.80 20.41
N LEU A 231 6.31 19.03 19.30
CA LEU A 231 4.89 19.33 19.28
C LEU A 231 4.09 18.15 19.83
N ASP A 232 3.42 18.40 20.96
CA ASP A 232 2.40 17.46 21.47
C ASP A 232 1.13 17.58 20.60
N TYR A 233 1.10 16.81 19.52
CA TYR A 233 -0.03 16.80 18.58
C TYR A 233 -1.04 15.70 18.88
N PHE A 234 -0.67 14.80 19.78
CA PHE A 234 -1.56 13.71 20.20
C PHE A 234 -2.28 14.18 21.47
N PRO A 235 -3.60 14.38 21.43
CA PRO A 235 -4.34 14.68 22.64
C PRO A 235 -4.12 13.53 23.63
N LYS A 236 -3.79 13.88 24.89
CA LYS A 236 -3.56 12.91 25.98
C LYS A 236 -4.77 12.01 26.22
N ASP A 237 -5.95 12.46 25.80
CA ASP A 237 -7.22 11.76 25.91
C ASP A 237 -7.83 11.54 24.53
N MET A 238 -7.32 10.52 23.80
CA MET A 238 -8.00 10.07 22.59
C MET A 238 -9.25 9.26 22.97
N THR A 239 -10.36 9.96 23.14
CA THR A 239 -11.67 9.30 23.23
C THR A 239 -12.14 8.91 21.82
N TYR A 240 -12.32 7.62 21.59
CA TYR A 240 -12.95 7.12 20.37
C TYR A 240 -14.46 7.09 20.57
N ASP A 241 -15.18 7.53 19.55
CA ASP A 241 -16.58 7.20 19.43
C ASP A 241 -16.71 5.76 18.92
N PHE A 242 -17.11 4.85 19.79
CA PHE A 242 -17.22 3.43 19.47
C PHE A 242 -18.30 3.12 18.41
N GLU A 243 -19.30 3.99 18.24
CA GLU A 243 -20.34 3.80 17.24
C GLU A 243 -19.85 4.19 15.84
N THR A 244 -19.11 5.26 15.71
CA THR A 244 -18.60 5.75 14.41
C THR A 244 -17.17 5.34 14.14
N MET A 245 -16.43 4.85 15.14
CA MET A 245 -14.98 4.57 15.07
C MET A 245 -14.15 5.79 14.62
N ILE A 246 -14.69 6.99 14.80
CA ILE A 246 -14.03 8.26 14.45
C ILE A 246 -13.51 8.90 15.73
N PRO A 247 -12.23 9.34 15.79
CA PRO A 247 -11.72 10.10 16.91
C PRO A 247 -12.52 11.39 17.09
N ARG A 248 -13.04 11.66 18.28
CA ARG A 248 -13.83 12.87 18.57
C ARG A 248 -13.02 14.14 18.47
N ASP A 249 -11.72 14.08 18.74
CA ASP A 249 -10.85 15.25 18.54
C ASP A 249 -10.32 15.24 17.11
N LYS A 250 -10.94 16.10 16.34
CA LYS A 250 -10.89 16.20 14.89
C LYS A 250 -9.45 16.20 14.40
N ASP A 251 -9.05 15.09 13.90
CA ASP A 251 -8.01 14.79 12.88
C ASP A 251 -7.17 15.99 12.43
N ARG A 252 -6.45 16.64 13.35
CA ARG A 252 -5.59 17.77 12.99
C ARG A 252 -4.49 17.31 12.03
N VAL A 253 -3.85 16.19 12.33
CA VAL A 253 -2.81 15.59 11.49
C VAL A 253 -3.39 15.21 10.13
N ARG A 254 -4.51 14.50 10.11
CA ARG A 254 -5.18 14.09 8.85
C ARG A 254 -5.61 15.30 8.00
N ARG A 255 -6.08 16.37 8.62
CA ARG A 255 -6.45 17.61 7.92
C ARG A 255 -5.22 18.29 7.33
N ILE A 256 -4.10 18.32 8.06
CA ILE A 256 -2.84 18.86 7.57
C ILE A 256 -2.34 18.01 6.39
N CYS A 257 -2.33 16.69 6.51
CA CYS A 257 -1.94 15.80 5.40
C CYS A 257 -2.85 16.00 4.17
N ARG A 258 -4.16 16.17 4.37
CA ARG A 258 -5.09 16.52 3.26
C ARG A 258 -4.70 17.84 2.58
N ASN A 259 -4.39 18.88 3.36
CA ASN A 259 -3.98 20.17 2.84
C ASN A 259 -2.63 20.09 2.12
N LEU A 260 -1.77 19.16 2.53
CA LEU A 260 -0.51 18.85 1.86
C LEU A 260 -0.69 17.96 0.60
N GLY A 261 -1.92 17.58 0.27
CA GLY A 261 -2.22 16.76 -0.91
C GLY A 261 -2.13 15.25 -0.69
N GLN A 262 -1.76 14.77 0.50
CA GLN A 262 -1.62 13.35 0.81
C GLN A 262 -2.54 12.95 1.97
N LEU A 263 -3.77 12.55 1.64
CA LEU A 263 -4.70 12.08 2.67
C LEU A 263 -4.34 10.63 3.08
N PRO A 264 -3.89 10.37 4.33
CA PRO A 264 -3.51 9.03 4.75
C PRO A 264 -4.59 7.99 4.47
N PHE A 265 -4.17 6.82 3.96
CA PHE A 265 -5.03 5.67 3.62
C PHE A 265 -6.14 5.94 2.59
N ARG A 266 -6.07 7.04 1.84
CA ARG A 266 -7.03 7.38 0.78
C ARG A 266 -6.35 7.95 -0.46
N PRO A 267 -5.48 7.16 -1.12
CA PRO A 267 -4.96 7.55 -2.43
C PRO A 267 -6.12 7.66 -3.42
N LEU A 268 -5.93 8.46 -4.45
CA LEU A 268 -6.94 8.66 -5.49
C LEU A 268 -7.09 7.45 -6.41
N GLN A 269 -6.03 6.65 -6.51
CA GLN A 269 -5.95 5.49 -7.40
C GLN A 269 -5.49 4.24 -6.63
N PRO A 270 -5.78 3.04 -7.14
CA PRO A 270 -5.39 1.77 -6.50
C PRO A 270 -3.88 1.56 -6.34
N ASN A 271 -3.06 2.22 -7.16
CA ASN A 271 -1.60 2.16 -7.12
C ASN A 271 -0.95 2.85 -5.90
N GLY A 272 -1.77 3.54 -5.08
CA GLY A 272 -1.27 4.22 -3.90
C GLY A 272 -0.79 5.64 -4.16
N TRP A 273 -0.02 6.19 -3.22
CA TRP A 273 0.66 7.47 -3.38
C TRP A 273 1.98 7.28 -4.13
N SER A 274 2.32 8.25 -4.96
CA SER A 274 3.56 8.19 -5.75
C SER A 274 4.80 8.23 -4.86
N ASP A 275 5.79 7.42 -5.22
CA ASP A 275 7.14 7.47 -4.65
C ASP A 275 8.09 8.43 -5.39
N PHE A 276 7.62 9.04 -6.48
CA PHE A 276 8.41 9.94 -7.32
C PHE A 276 8.31 11.38 -6.85
N GLU A 277 9.46 12.07 -6.79
CA GLU A 277 9.53 13.44 -6.28
C GLU A 277 8.82 14.46 -7.18
N GLU A 278 8.75 14.19 -8.48
CA GLU A 278 8.11 15.06 -9.47
C GLU A 278 6.64 15.33 -9.15
N ASP A 279 5.96 14.33 -8.56
CA ASP A 279 4.56 14.44 -8.17
C ASP A 279 4.34 15.34 -6.94
N TRP A 280 5.41 15.65 -6.18
CA TRP A 280 5.36 16.37 -4.92
C TRP A 280 6.13 17.70 -4.92
N LEU A 281 6.97 17.96 -5.93
CA LEU A 281 7.83 19.14 -6.01
C LEU A 281 7.19 20.36 -6.67
N SER A 282 5.90 20.35 -6.95
CA SER A 282 5.27 21.55 -7.50
C SER A 282 5.39 22.72 -6.52
N PRO A 283 5.56 23.97 -7.00
CA PRO A 283 5.62 25.15 -6.14
C PRO A 283 4.45 25.24 -5.15
N GLU A 284 3.25 24.83 -5.58
CA GLU A 284 2.07 24.82 -4.74
C GLU A 284 2.22 23.91 -3.52
N PHE A 285 2.73 22.68 -3.69
CA PHE A 285 2.95 21.77 -2.57
C PHE A 285 4.03 22.28 -1.61
N LEU A 286 5.07 22.92 -2.11
CA LEU A 286 6.11 23.55 -1.28
C LEU A 286 5.55 24.74 -0.49
N PHE A 287 4.79 25.63 -1.13
CA PHE A 287 4.11 26.73 -0.46
C PHE A 287 3.13 26.25 0.62
N ARG A 288 2.44 25.16 0.40
CA ARG A 288 1.55 24.57 1.41
C ARG A 288 2.33 24.11 2.65
N ARG A 289 3.53 23.51 2.49
CA ARG A 289 4.40 23.15 3.63
C ARG A 289 4.80 24.39 4.43
N ILE A 290 5.29 25.43 3.78
CA ILE A 290 5.63 26.71 4.41
C ILE A 290 4.42 27.34 5.11
N GLY A 291 3.27 27.36 4.48
CA GLY A 291 2.03 27.89 5.03
C GLY A 291 1.60 27.18 6.33
N ILE A 292 1.79 25.85 6.39
CA ILE A 292 1.50 25.07 7.60
C ILE A 292 2.47 25.42 8.72
N LEU A 293 3.77 25.52 8.45
CA LEU A 293 4.77 25.92 9.45
C LEU A 293 4.46 27.30 10.02
N ASN A 294 4.16 28.27 9.16
CA ASN A 294 3.79 29.62 9.57
C ASN A 294 2.50 29.64 10.41
N ALA A 295 1.49 28.87 10.03
CA ALA A 295 0.24 28.77 10.77
C ALA A 295 0.45 28.13 12.17
N LEU A 296 1.35 27.17 12.30
CA LEU A 296 1.72 26.56 13.57
C LEU A 296 2.49 27.55 14.46
N LYS A 297 3.41 28.32 13.88
CA LYS A 297 4.15 29.38 14.55
C LYS A 297 3.20 30.45 15.12
N GLN A 298 2.30 30.98 14.28
CA GLN A 298 1.34 32.04 14.70
C GLN A 298 0.41 31.58 15.83
N LYS A 299 0.13 30.29 15.94
CA LYS A 299 -0.70 29.74 17.01
C LYS A 299 0.08 29.45 18.30
N GLY A 300 1.34 29.84 18.39
CA GLY A 300 2.21 29.56 19.54
C GLY A 300 2.42 28.10 19.83
N LYS A 301 2.26 27.26 18.81
CA LYS A 301 2.38 25.78 18.92
C LYS A 301 3.74 25.27 18.50
N LEU A 302 4.57 26.07 17.86
CA LEU A 302 5.98 25.79 17.67
C LEU A 302 6.69 26.07 19.01
N ILE A 303 7.12 25.01 19.65
CA ILE A 303 8.05 25.13 20.78
C ILE A 303 9.34 25.71 20.21
N HIS A 304 9.85 26.76 20.82
CA HIS A 304 11.22 27.19 20.53
C HIS A 304 12.13 26.06 20.90
N LEU A 305 12.70 25.41 19.89
CA LEU A 305 13.74 24.43 20.10
C LEU A 305 14.93 25.18 20.70
N ASP A 306 15.35 24.77 21.87
CA ASP A 306 16.63 25.24 22.42
C ASP A 306 17.71 25.05 21.36
N LYS A 307 18.58 26.03 21.21
CA LYS A 307 19.64 26.00 20.19
C LYS A 307 20.51 24.73 20.31
N SER A 308 20.79 24.29 21.54
CA SER A 308 21.51 23.05 21.81
C SER A 308 20.79 21.81 21.27
N TYR A 309 19.46 21.79 21.35
CA TYR A 309 18.64 20.68 20.85
C TYR A 309 18.57 20.69 19.32
N LEU A 310 18.44 21.88 18.72
CA LEU A 310 18.46 22.02 17.26
C LEU A 310 19.83 21.61 16.67
N ASP A 311 20.92 22.06 17.27
CA ASP A 311 22.28 21.69 16.90
C ASP A 311 22.47 20.16 16.97
N ARG A 312 22.00 19.52 18.02
CA ARG A 312 22.06 18.07 18.18
C ARG A 312 21.24 17.32 17.12
N ILE A 313 20.05 17.85 16.76
CA ILE A 313 19.23 17.28 15.67
C ILE A 313 20.01 17.37 14.36
N ILE A 314 20.63 18.50 14.08
CA ILE A 314 21.40 18.72 12.84
C ILE A 314 22.59 17.75 12.79
N GLU A 315 23.34 17.64 13.88
CA GLU A 315 24.51 16.77 13.96
C GLU A 315 24.17 15.26 13.80
N LEU A 316 23.02 14.83 14.30
CA LEU A 316 22.61 13.43 14.26
C LEU A 316 21.94 13.01 12.92
N ASN A 317 21.41 13.95 12.15
CA ASN A 317 20.56 13.60 11.01
C ASN A 317 21.09 14.09 9.65
N PHE A 318 22.15 14.91 9.63
CA PHE A 318 22.61 15.51 8.39
C PHE A 318 24.13 15.43 8.24
N ASP A 319 24.57 15.13 7.03
CA ASP A 319 26.01 15.12 6.67
C ASP A 319 26.57 16.54 6.50
N ASN A 320 25.72 17.50 6.12
CA ASN A 320 26.12 18.88 5.79
C ASN A 320 25.97 19.84 6.98
N VAL A 321 26.39 19.42 8.17
CA VAL A 321 26.21 20.14 9.43
C VAL A 321 26.66 21.60 9.34
N LEU A 322 27.86 21.84 8.79
CA LEU A 322 28.43 23.20 8.72
C LEU A 322 27.60 24.11 7.79
N GLU A 323 27.19 23.61 6.63
CA GLU A 323 26.36 24.36 5.67
C GLU A 323 25.01 24.77 6.31
N ILE A 324 24.39 23.82 7.01
CA ILE A 324 23.09 24.03 7.69
C ILE A 324 23.26 25.07 8.81
N LYS A 325 24.26 24.94 9.68
CA LYS A 325 24.53 25.88 10.76
C LYS A 325 24.77 27.28 10.21
N THR A 326 25.63 27.43 9.19
CA THR A 326 25.90 28.72 8.53
C THR A 326 24.64 29.32 7.88
N PHE A 327 23.74 28.50 7.35
CA PHE A 327 22.44 28.99 6.87
C PHE A 327 21.57 29.51 7.99
N LEU A 328 21.44 28.76 9.10
CA LEU A 328 20.60 29.12 10.22
C LEU A 328 21.11 30.37 10.99
N GLU A 329 22.42 30.61 11.05
CA GLU A 329 22.99 31.82 11.61
C GLU A 329 22.54 33.12 10.91
N LYS A 330 22.08 33.00 9.65
CA LYS A 330 21.53 34.13 8.88
C LYS A 330 20.03 34.33 9.10
N VAL A 331 19.39 33.45 9.87
CA VAL A 331 17.97 33.48 10.15
C VAL A 331 17.74 34.05 11.55
N ASN A 332 16.65 34.78 11.75
CA ASN A 332 16.28 35.29 13.09
C ASN A 332 16.07 34.10 14.04
N ASN A 333 16.55 34.22 15.28
CA ASN A 333 16.55 33.19 16.32
C ASN A 333 15.19 32.50 16.55
N ASN A 334 14.07 33.17 16.23
CA ASN A 334 12.73 32.62 16.39
C ASN A 334 12.19 31.91 15.12
N GLU A 335 12.99 31.85 14.07
CA GLU A 335 12.58 31.31 12.75
C GLU A 335 13.41 30.12 12.27
N GLU A 336 14.46 29.77 13.03
CA GLU A 336 15.40 28.71 12.67
C GLU A 336 14.72 27.37 12.36
N SER A 337 13.73 26.97 13.18
CA SER A 337 12.97 25.74 12.97
C SER A 337 12.15 25.79 11.67
N VAL A 338 11.49 26.93 11.40
CA VAL A 338 10.71 27.11 10.16
C VAL A 338 11.64 27.12 8.95
N ALA A 339 12.78 27.81 9.05
CA ALA A 339 13.78 27.87 8.00
C ALA A 339 14.37 26.49 7.68
N LEU A 340 14.73 25.70 8.71
CA LEU A 340 15.21 24.34 8.56
C LEU A 340 14.18 23.46 7.85
N PHE A 341 12.97 23.41 8.36
CA PHE A 341 11.91 22.54 7.81
C PHE A 341 11.39 22.97 6.44
N SER A 342 11.65 24.22 6.04
CA SER A 342 11.37 24.73 4.69
C SER A 342 12.54 24.53 3.72
N SER A 343 13.69 24.11 4.21
CA SER A 343 14.92 24.01 3.42
C SER A 343 15.00 22.73 2.57
N LYS A 344 15.90 22.75 1.62
CA LYS A 344 16.22 21.57 0.76
C LYS A 344 16.62 20.33 1.58
N TRP A 345 17.26 20.52 2.74
CA TRP A 345 17.73 19.42 3.58
C TRP A 345 16.58 18.62 4.19
N MET A 346 15.46 19.27 4.49
CA MET A 346 14.26 18.59 5.03
C MET A 346 13.31 18.08 3.94
N LEU A 347 13.62 18.31 2.68
CA LEU A 347 12.85 17.75 1.56
C LEU A 347 13.35 16.37 1.15
N LYS A 348 14.62 16.06 1.42
CA LYS A 348 15.23 14.77 1.09
C LYS A 348 16.03 14.22 2.27
N THR A 349 15.77 12.99 2.63
CA THR A 349 16.47 12.23 3.67
C THR A 349 16.96 10.89 3.16
#